data_095553d11a48b8c5f49d6b30f1009a54
#
_entry.id   095553d11a48b8c5f49d6b30f1009a54
#
_cell.length_a   1.000
_cell.length_b   1.000
_cell.length_c   1.000
_cell.angle_alpha   90.00
_cell.angle_beta   90.00
_cell.angle_gamma   90.00
#
_symmetry.space_group_name_H-M   'P 1'
#
loop_
_entity.id
_entity.type
_entity.pdbx_description
1 polymer ?
#
loop_
_entity_poly.entity_id
_entity_poly.type
_entity_poly.pdbx_seq_one_letter_code
_entity_poly.pdbx_strand_id
1 'polypeptide(L)'
;MVNPLAGEVTVTVDGVPHCCKLTLGALAEMEATMGAESLVDLVARFETGKFSSRDVMALVVAGLRGGGWDGSAADLLRADIEGGAVGAAQAAATLLVRAFSPPS
;
A
#
# COMPACT_ATOMS: atom_id res chain seq x y z
N MET A 1 -9.69 -15.33 -0.26
CA MET A 1 -8.43 -15.69 0.42
C MET A 1 -7.27 -14.92 -0.17
N VAL A 2 -6.43 -14.36 0.68
CA VAL A 2 -5.25 -13.61 0.24
C VAL A 2 -4.20 -14.59 -0.29
N ASN A 3 -3.62 -14.24 -1.43
CA ASN A 3 -2.57 -15.05 -2.07
C ASN A 3 -1.24 -14.30 -2.02
N PRO A 4 -0.33 -14.64 -1.08
CA PRO A 4 0.97 -13.95 -0.99
C PRO A 4 1.81 -14.06 -2.26
N LEU A 5 1.69 -15.16 -3.00
CA LEU A 5 2.43 -15.35 -4.25
C LEU A 5 1.98 -14.39 -5.34
N ALA A 6 0.75 -13.88 -5.24
CA ALA A 6 0.24 -12.86 -6.17
C ALA A 6 0.46 -11.43 -5.63
N GLY A 7 1.19 -11.29 -4.52
CA GLY A 7 1.47 -9.99 -3.92
C GLY A 7 0.36 -9.41 -3.08
N GLU A 8 -0.60 -10.24 -2.67
CA GLU A 8 -1.79 -9.80 -1.94
C GLU A 8 -1.54 -9.65 -0.44
N VAL A 9 -2.12 -8.62 0.15
CA VAL A 9 -2.06 -8.33 1.59
C VAL A 9 -3.47 -7.96 2.05
N THR A 10 -3.88 -8.42 3.21
CA THR A 10 -5.18 -8.03 3.77
C THR A 10 -5.01 -6.77 4.62
N VAL A 11 -5.84 -5.76 4.36
CA VAL A 11 -5.94 -4.56 5.20
C VAL A 11 -7.41 -4.43 5.62
N THR A 12 -7.65 -4.33 6.92
CA THR A 12 -9.01 -4.17 7.44
C THR A 12 -9.28 -2.69 7.68
N VAL A 13 -10.29 -2.17 6.98
CA VAL A 13 -10.69 -0.76 7.02
C VAL A 13 -12.11 -0.68 7.57
N ASP A 14 -12.31 0.05 8.65
CA ASP A 14 -13.59 0.17 9.34
C ASP A 14 -14.24 -1.19 9.63
N GLY A 15 -13.41 -2.17 10.03
CA GLY A 15 -13.87 -3.50 10.36
C GLY A 15 -14.13 -4.41 9.17
N VAL A 16 -13.90 -3.95 7.95
CA VAL A 16 -14.12 -4.73 6.72
C VAL A 16 -12.76 -5.10 6.12
N PRO A 17 -12.46 -6.40 5.99
CA PRO A 17 -11.18 -6.81 5.38
C PRO A 17 -11.20 -6.59 3.87
N HIS A 18 -10.11 -6.04 3.35
CA HIS A 18 -9.91 -5.81 1.93
C HIS A 18 -8.64 -6.51 1.47
N CYS A 19 -8.71 -7.11 0.29
CA CYS A 19 -7.52 -7.66 -0.35
C CYS A 19 -6.81 -6.51 -1.06
N CYS A 20 -5.54 -6.29 -0.73
CA CYS A 20 -4.74 -5.22 -1.30
C CYS A 20 -3.63 -5.82 -2.16
N LYS A 21 -3.29 -5.12 -3.24
CA LYS A 21 -2.27 -5.56 -4.18
C LYS A 21 -1.71 -4.37 -4.93
N LEU A 22 -0.39 -4.28 -5.04
CA LEU A 22 0.24 -3.26 -5.87
C LEU A 22 0.38 -3.80 -7.30
N THR A 23 -0.63 -3.52 -8.12
CA THR A 23 -0.60 -3.85 -9.55
C THR A 23 0.28 -2.84 -10.27
N LEU A 24 0.67 -3.14 -11.50
CA LEU A 24 1.43 -2.20 -12.32
C LEU A 24 0.67 -0.90 -12.50
N GLY A 25 -0.65 -0.97 -12.70
CA GLY A 25 -1.50 0.22 -12.79
C GLY A 25 -1.52 1.03 -11.50
N ALA A 26 -1.57 0.35 -10.35
CA ALA A 26 -1.55 1.01 -9.05
C ALA A 26 -0.20 1.70 -8.82
N LEU A 27 0.90 1.06 -9.22
CA LEU A 27 2.22 1.66 -9.11
C LEU A 27 2.35 2.90 -9.99
N ALA A 28 1.83 2.83 -11.21
CA ALA A 28 1.85 3.97 -12.13
C ALA A 28 1.03 5.15 -11.59
N GLU A 29 -0.15 4.86 -11.03
CA GLU A 29 -0.99 5.86 -10.40
C GLU A 29 -0.29 6.52 -9.22
N MET A 30 0.38 5.72 -8.40
CA MET A 30 1.12 6.20 -7.24
C MET A 30 2.27 7.11 -7.65
N GLU A 31 3.04 6.74 -8.67
CA GLU A 31 4.10 7.58 -9.19
C GLU A 31 3.58 8.94 -9.68
N ALA A 32 2.45 8.93 -10.40
CA ALA A 32 1.82 10.15 -10.88
C ALA A 32 1.38 11.06 -9.71
N THR A 33 0.86 10.46 -8.65
CA THR A 33 0.41 11.19 -7.46
C THR A 33 1.58 11.77 -6.67
N MET A 34 2.68 11.04 -6.60
CA MET A 34 3.86 11.45 -5.84
C MET A 34 4.77 12.40 -6.61
N GLY A 35 4.48 12.65 -7.87
CA GLY A 35 5.23 13.59 -8.70
C GLY A 35 6.56 13.01 -9.16
N ALA A 36 7.66 13.73 -8.91
CA ALA A 36 8.97 13.36 -9.40
C ALA A 36 9.65 12.23 -8.64
N GLU A 37 9.06 11.77 -7.54
CA GLU A 37 9.68 10.72 -6.74
C GLU A 37 9.56 9.37 -7.42
N SER A 38 10.66 8.61 -7.41
CA SER A 38 10.67 7.29 -8.00
C SER A 38 10.29 6.22 -6.98
N LEU A 39 9.85 5.07 -7.48
CA LEU A 39 9.57 3.92 -6.62
C LEU A 39 10.82 3.43 -5.90
N VAL A 40 11.99 3.60 -6.53
CA VAL A 40 13.28 3.23 -5.91
C VAL A 40 13.50 4.05 -4.64
N ASP A 41 13.24 5.35 -4.71
CA ASP A 41 13.36 6.23 -3.53
C ASP A 41 12.39 5.83 -2.44
N LEU A 42 11.18 5.46 -2.80
CA LEU A 42 10.17 5.01 -1.84
C LEU A 42 10.62 3.73 -1.13
N VAL A 43 11.13 2.77 -1.87
CA VAL A 43 11.65 1.53 -1.31
C VAL A 43 12.80 1.84 -0.34
N ALA A 44 13.71 2.71 -0.75
CA ALA A 44 14.85 3.10 0.09
C ALA A 44 14.38 3.75 1.41
N ARG A 45 13.36 4.61 1.35
CA ARG A 45 12.81 5.21 2.57
C ARG A 45 12.23 4.17 3.52
N PHE A 46 11.55 3.17 2.99
CA PHE A 46 11.01 2.09 3.84
C PHE A 46 12.10 1.21 4.42
N GLU A 47 13.15 0.93 3.66
CA GLU A 47 14.29 0.13 4.13
C GLU A 47 15.06 0.83 5.26
N THR A 48 15.16 2.14 5.20
CA THR A 48 15.93 2.92 6.18
C THR A 48 15.06 3.50 7.29
N GLY A 49 13.75 3.24 7.28
CA GLY A 49 12.85 3.77 8.29
C GLY A 49 12.54 5.25 8.17
N LYS A 50 12.89 5.86 7.03
CA LYS A 50 12.69 7.31 6.80
C LYS A 50 11.42 7.62 6.04
N PHE A 51 10.48 6.72 6.03
CA PHE A 51 9.19 6.93 5.37
C PHE A 51 8.30 7.86 6.21
N SER A 52 7.41 8.56 5.52
CA SER A 52 6.43 9.45 6.16
C SER A 52 5.06 8.78 6.20
N SER A 53 4.15 9.36 7.01
CA SER A 53 2.75 8.90 7.00
C SER A 53 2.10 9.10 5.65
N ARG A 54 2.54 10.10 4.87
CA ARG A 54 2.08 10.30 3.51
C ARG A 54 2.49 9.13 2.61
N ASP A 55 3.71 8.62 2.78
CA ASP A 55 4.18 7.45 2.04
C ASP A 55 3.33 6.23 2.37
N VAL A 56 3.04 6.02 3.66
CA VAL A 56 2.18 4.91 4.11
C VAL A 56 0.80 5.02 3.49
N MET A 57 0.21 6.22 3.55
CA MET A 57 -1.12 6.47 2.99
C MET A 57 -1.16 6.18 1.48
N ALA A 58 -0.16 6.65 0.75
CA ALA A 58 -0.10 6.44 -0.70
C ALA A 58 -0.05 4.96 -1.05
N LEU A 59 0.76 4.19 -0.31
CA LEU A 59 0.88 2.75 -0.54
C LEU A 59 -0.39 1.99 -0.19
N VAL A 60 -1.01 2.32 0.93
CA VAL A 60 -2.24 1.64 1.35
C VAL A 60 -3.38 1.93 0.36
N VAL A 61 -3.53 3.19 -0.05
CA VAL A 61 -4.56 3.56 -1.05
C VAL A 61 -4.31 2.84 -2.36
N ALA A 62 -3.06 2.85 -2.84
CA ALA A 62 -2.71 2.18 -4.09
C ALA A 62 -2.97 0.67 -4.00
N GLY A 63 -2.64 0.05 -2.87
CA GLY A 63 -2.90 -1.36 -2.64
C GLY A 63 -4.39 -1.70 -2.60
N LEU A 64 -5.17 -0.88 -1.89
CA LEU A 64 -6.62 -1.06 -1.82
C LEU A 64 -7.25 -0.95 -3.21
N ARG A 65 -6.88 0.09 -3.96
CA ARG A 65 -7.41 0.29 -5.32
C ARG A 65 -6.97 -0.82 -6.26
N GLY A 66 -5.74 -1.29 -6.12
CA GLY A 66 -5.24 -2.44 -6.89
C GLY A 66 -6.01 -3.72 -6.61
N GLY A 67 -6.58 -3.83 -5.42
CA GLY A 67 -7.44 -4.95 -5.03
C GLY A 67 -8.92 -4.75 -5.33
N GLY A 68 -9.29 -3.62 -5.96
CA GLY A 68 -10.67 -3.36 -6.35
C GLY A 68 -11.46 -2.38 -5.48
N TRP A 69 -10.82 -1.77 -4.48
CA TRP A 69 -11.49 -0.79 -3.63
C TRP A 69 -11.73 0.51 -4.42
N ASP A 70 -12.93 1.06 -4.27
CA ASP A 70 -13.36 2.24 -5.03
C ASP A 70 -13.09 3.56 -4.32
N GLY A 71 -12.60 3.54 -3.10
CA GLY A 71 -12.40 4.74 -2.32
C GLY A 71 -11.17 5.54 -2.74
N SER A 72 -10.99 6.66 -2.07
CA SER A 72 -9.89 7.60 -2.33
C SER A 72 -9.06 7.82 -1.06
N ALA A 73 -7.95 8.57 -1.20
CA ALA A 73 -7.14 8.96 -0.05
C ALA A 73 -7.98 9.75 0.97
N ALA A 74 -8.91 10.59 0.51
CA ALA A 74 -9.78 11.36 1.40
C ALA A 74 -10.67 10.43 2.23
N ASP A 75 -11.16 9.36 1.65
CA ASP A 75 -11.96 8.37 2.38
C ASP A 75 -11.11 7.66 3.44
N LEU A 76 -9.88 7.33 3.10
CA LEU A 76 -8.99 6.63 4.02
C LEU A 76 -8.58 7.51 5.21
N LEU A 77 -8.50 8.83 5.02
CA LEU A 77 -8.19 9.76 6.10
C LEU A 77 -9.19 9.68 7.26
N ARG A 78 -10.42 9.30 6.98
CA ARG A 78 -11.50 9.19 7.96
C ARG A 78 -11.74 7.78 8.44
N ALA A 79 -11.06 6.82 7.84
CA ALA A 79 -11.27 5.42 8.14
C ALA A 79 -10.38 4.95 9.27
N ASP A 80 -10.84 3.89 9.94
CA ASP A 80 -10.09 3.20 10.97
C ASP A 80 -9.40 2.00 10.34
N ILE A 81 -8.08 1.97 10.40
CA ILE A 81 -7.32 0.83 9.92
C ILE A 81 -6.95 -0.04 11.10
N GLU A 82 -7.23 -1.33 11.00
CA GLU A 82 -6.89 -2.28 12.06
C GLU A 82 -5.38 -2.25 12.33
N GLY A 83 -5.03 -2.12 13.60
CA GLY A 83 -3.65 -1.98 14.01
C GLY A 83 -3.15 -0.54 14.01
N GLY A 84 -3.99 0.43 13.61
CA GLY A 84 -3.65 1.85 13.62
C GLY A 84 -2.50 2.19 12.68
N ALA A 85 -1.72 3.20 13.05
CA ALA A 85 -0.60 3.67 12.23
C ALA A 85 0.47 2.60 12.04
N VAL A 86 0.74 1.80 13.07
CA VAL A 86 1.72 0.71 12.99
C VAL A 86 1.24 -0.37 12.03
N GLY A 87 -0.03 -0.76 12.14
CA GLY A 87 -0.63 -1.74 11.23
C GLY A 87 -0.60 -1.28 9.78
N ALA A 88 -0.92 -0.01 9.55
CA ALA A 88 -0.87 0.57 8.21
C ALA A 88 0.54 0.57 7.65
N ALA A 89 1.54 0.94 8.46
CA ALA A 89 2.93 0.97 8.04
C ALA A 89 3.43 -0.44 7.71
N GLN A 90 3.06 -1.43 8.52
CA GLN A 90 3.43 -2.82 8.25
C GLN A 90 2.80 -3.33 6.95
N ALA A 91 1.55 -3.00 6.71
CA ALA A 91 0.86 -3.38 5.47
C ALA A 91 1.55 -2.74 4.26
N ALA A 92 1.89 -1.45 4.36
CA ALA A 92 2.57 -0.73 3.28
C ALA A 92 3.92 -1.37 2.96
N ALA A 93 4.73 -1.67 3.99
CA ALA A 93 6.02 -2.31 3.82
C ALA A 93 5.87 -3.69 3.17
N THR A 94 4.89 -4.46 3.62
CA THR A 94 4.63 -5.81 3.06
C THR A 94 4.20 -5.72 1.60
N LEU A 95 3.36 -4.73 1.26
CA LEU A 95 2.94 -4.51 -0.13
C LEU A 95 4.15 -4.25 -1.03
N LEU A 96 5.09 -3.40 -0.57
CA LEU A 96 6.30 -3.11 -1.33
C LEU A 96 7.16 -4.35 -1.53
N VAL A 97 7.39 -5.10 -0.45
CA VAL A 97 8.22 -6.31 -0.52
C VAL A 97 7.62 -7.30 -1.51
N ARG A 98 6.31 -7.53 -1.44
CA ARG A 98 5.66 -8.50 -2.32
C ARG A 98 5.59 -8.03 -3.77
N ALA A 99 5.45 -6.72 -3.99
CA ALA A 99 5.39 -6.16 -5.34
C ALA A 99 6.72 -6.32 -6.08
N PHE A 100 7.84 -6.24 -5.38
CA PHE A 100 9.17 -6.29 -5.98
C PHE A 100 9.87 -7.63 -5.77
N SER A 101 9.20 -8.60 -5.15
CA SER A 101 9.77 -9.95 -5.03
C SER A 101 9.50 -10.73 -6.30
N PRO A 102 10.52 -11.45 -6.83
CA PRO A 102 10.28 -12.27 -8.01
C PRO A 102 9.33 -13.43 -7.66
N PRO A 103 8.52 -13.86 -8.61
CA PRO A 103 7.68 -15.03 -8.41
C PRO A 103 8.56 -16.27 -8.26
N SER A 104 8.19 -17.13 -7.33
CA SER A 104 8.92 -18.36 -7.07
C SER A 104 8.16 -19.58 -7.57
#